data_19ac13aad95948be2dc0b3b1c3069e7f
#
_entry.id   19ac13aad95948be2dc0b3b1c3069e7f
#
_cell.length_a   1.000
_cell.length_b   1.000
_cell.length_c   1.000
_cell.angle_alpha   90.00
_cell.angle_beta   90.00
_cell.angle_gamma   90.00
#
_symmetry.space_group_name_H-M   'P 1'
#
loop_
_entity.id
_entity.type
_entity.pdbx_description
1 polymer ?
#
loop_
_entity_poly.entity_id
_entity_poly.type
_entity_poly.pdbx_seq_one_letter_code
_entity_poly.pdbx_strand_id
1 'polypeptide(L)'
;MAKSPLQKVPSMSYNVITFTTCKSLISKQVTTTWQQHWDRSVCARTTYEMVPSVGSKIIFPKNRCIAISYARLLLNDTTLRAHQYHMRLAETKVCKCNQGVEDIYHFFFQCTCYKDARKQLLPSVQKSWADAGCKGSSHWSVTLLLAPSYLGVFSSEQSHDILFATFDYIRQTGHRI
;
A
#
# COMPACT_ATOMS: atom_id res chain seq x y z
N MET A 1 70.56 -33.40 27.13
CA MET A 1 69.75 -32.97 25.97
C MET A 1 68.32 -32.68 26.44
N ALA A 2 68.01 -31.42 26.57
CA ALA A 2 66.69 -30.96 27.03
C ALA A 2 65.78 -30.82 25.80
N LYS A 3 64.60 -31.50 25.83
CA LYS A 3 63.56 -31.35 24.78
C LYS A 3 62.84 -30.05 25.01
N SER A 4 62.85 -29.16 24.02
CA SER A 4 62.08 -27.92 23.98
C SER A 4 60.56 -28.24 24.01
N PRO A 5 59.75 -27.50 24.76
CA PRO A 5 58.29 -27.70 24.76
C PRO A 5 57.72 -27.18 23.42
N LEU A 6 56.94 -28.04 22.76
CA LEU A 6 56.14 -27.65 21.61
C LEU A 6 55.15 -26.54 21.99
N GLN A 7 55.36 -25.38 21.39
CA GLN A 7 54.41 -24.25 21.48
C GLN A 7 53.06 -24.67 20.87
N LYS A 8 51.99 -24.69 21.68
CA LYS A 8 50.63 -24.83 21.21
C LYS A 8 50.26 -23.67 20.29
N VAL A 9 50.08 -24.02 19.02
CA VAL A 9 49.46 -23.03 18.06
C VAL A 9 48.07 -22.68 18.56
N PRO A 10 47.70 -21.42 18.72
CA PRO A 10 46.38 -21.04 19.13
C PRO A 10 45.37 -21.52 18.08
N SER A 11 44.35 -22.28 18.52
CA SER A 11 43.25 -22.69 17.66
C SER A 11 42.49 -21.42 17.23
N MET A 12 42.61 -21.04 15.96
CA MET A 12 41.72 -20.05 15.36
C MET A 12 40.31 -20.59 15.37
N SER A 13 39.45 -20.04 16.22
CA SER A 13 38.02 -20.30 16.18
C SER A 13 37.44 -19.61 14.94
N TYR A 14 37.24 -20.37 13.87
CA TYR A 14 36.50 -19.91 12.71
C TYR A 14 35.03 -19.81 13.11
N ASN A 15 34.49 -18.58 13.17
CA ASN A 15 33.06 -18.38 13.27
C ASN A 15 32.42 -18.85 11.95
N VAL A 16 32.00 -20.09 11.90
CA VAL A 16 31.29 -20.65 10.75
C VAL A 16 29.91 -20.00 10.68
N ILE A 17 29.77 -19.02 9.80
CA ILE A 17 28.47 -18.41 9.53
C ILE A 17 27.64 -19.43 8.74
N THR A 18 26.49 -19.84 9.29
CA THR A 18 25.59 -20.77 8.60
C THR A 18 24.99 -20.14 7.35
N PHE A 19 24.63 -20.96 6.36
CA PHE A 19 23.95 -20.48 5.15
C PHE A 19 22.67 -19.69 5.50
N THR A 20 21.92 -20.12 6.50
CA THR A 20 20.70 -19.43 6.98
C THR A 20 21.04 -18.03 7.50
N THR A 21 22.13 -17.89 8.27
CA THR A 21 22.58 -16.59 8.77
C THR A 21 23.03 -15.68 7.63
N CYS A 22 23.81 -16.20 6.66
CA CYS A 22 24.21 -15.45 5.47
C CYS A 22 22.97 -14.93 4.70
N LYS A 23 22.00 -15.81 4.43
CA LYS A 23 20.76 -15.46 3.73
C LYS A 23 19.99 -14.37 4.48
N SER A 24 19.89 -14.47 5.80
CA SER A 24 19.21 -13.46 6.63
C SER A 24 19.92 -12.10 6.56
N LEU A 25 21.25 -12.07 6.68
CA LEU A 25 22.03 -10.84 6.60
C LEU A 25 21.93 -10.17 5.23
N ILE A 26 22.04 -10.95 4.16
CA ILE A 26 21.89 -10.45 2.78
C ILE A 26 20.47 -9.89 2.58
N SER A 27 19.44 -10.63 2.98
CA SER A 27 18.06 -10.19 2.87
C SER A 27 17.81 -8.87 3.61
N LYS A 28 18.33 -8.76 4.85
CA LYS A 28 18.24 -7.53 5.64
C LYS A 28 18.95 -6.37 4.95
N GLN A 29 20.16 -6.58 4.45
CA GLN A 29 20.93 -5.53 3.75
C GLN A 29 20.21 -5.07 2.47
N VAL A 30 19.70 -6.00 1.66
CA VAL A 30 18.95 -5.70 0.44
C VAL A 30 17.70 -4.88 0.77
N THR A 31 16.92 -5.31 1.76
CA THR A 31 15.70 -4.59 2.18
C THR A 31 16.03 -3.18 2.68
N THR A 32 17.10 -3.03 3.48
CA THR A 32 17.53 -1.72 3.98
C THR A 32 17.96 -0.79 2.83
N THR A 33 18.76 -1.29 1.90
CA THR A 33 19.19 -0.51 0.73
C THR A 33 18.00 -0.11 -0.14
N TRP A 34 17.08 -1.05 -0.39
CA TRP A 34 15.87 -0.78 -1.16
C TRP A 34 14.99 0.27 -0.46
N GLN A 35 14.80 0.19 0.87
CA GLN A 35 14.07 1.20 1.62
C GLN A 35 14.70 2.59 1.47
N GLN A 36 16.02 2.70 1.58
CA GLN A 36 16.71 3.98 1.40
C GLN A 36 16.50 4.57 -0.01
N HIS A 37 16.50 3.73 -1.04
CA HIS A 37 16.18 4.18 -2.40
C HIS A 37 14.71 4.60 -2.53
N TRP A 38 13.79 3.85 -1.92
CA TRP A 38 12.36 4.14 -1.92
C TRP A 38 12.05 5.46 -1.23
N ASP A 39 12.69 5.71 -0.07
CA ASP A 39 12.53 6.95 0.70
C ASP A 39 13.00 8.20 -0.07
N ARG A 40 14.08 8.06 -0.84
CA ARG A 40 14.70 9.16 -1.58
C ARG A 40 14.16 9.34 -2.99
N SER A 41 13.39 8.41 -3.50
CA SER A 41 12.85 8.47 -4.85
C SER A 41 11.97 9.69 -5.04
N VAL A 42 12.17 10.42 -6.13
CA VAL A 42 11.31 11.53 -6.55
C VAL A 42 10.10 11.07 -7.35
N CYS A 43 10.16 9.81 -7.84
CA CYS A 43 9.06 9.19 -8.59
C CYS A 43 8.12 8.41 -7.67
N ALA A 44 6.91 8.14 -8.14
CA ALA A 44 5.90 7.32 -7.45
C ALA A 44 5.57 7.79 -6.02
N ARG A 45 5.61 9.10 -5.76
CA ARG A 45 5.35 9.64 -4.41
C ARG A 45 3.95 9.35 -3.90
N THR A 46 2.95 9.34 -4.77
CA THR A 46 1.58 8.92 -4.41
C THR A 46 1.53 7.49 -3.91
N THR A 47 2.26 6.58 -4.58
CA THR A 47 2.38 5.18 -4.13
C THR A 47 3.15 5.08 -2.80
N TYR A 48 4.20 5.91 -2.63
CA TYR A 48 4.95 5.98 -1.38
C TYR A 48 4.08 6.39 -0.19
N GLU A 49 3.18 7.37 -0.37
CA GLU A 49 2.23 7.79 0.67
C GLU A 49 1.31 6.66 1.12
N MET A 50 0.95 5.75 0.21
CA MET A 50 0.11 4.60 0.50
C MET A 50 0.90 3.39 1.00
N VAL A 51 2.14 3.19 0.53
CA VAL A 51 3.00 2.03 0.84
C VAL A 51 4.42 2.51 1.15
N PRO A 52 4.64 3.14 2.30
CA PRO A 52 5.96 3.71 2.64
C PRO A 52 7.03 2.66 2.93
N SER A 53 6.64 1.47 3.37
CA SER A 53 7.60 0.44 3.81
C SER A 53 7.77 -0.65 2.76
N VAL A 54 9.01 -0.87 2.34
CA VAL A 54 9.39 -1.96 1.43
C VAL A 54 9.17 -3.33 2.08
N GLY A 55 8.64 -4.28 1.32
CA GLY A 55 8.37 -5.64 1.81
C GLY A 55 7.11 -5.76 2.66
N SER A 56 6.33 -4.70 2.79
CA SER A 56 5.05 -4.76 3.47
C SER A 56 4.06 -5.66 2.75
N LYS A 57 3.28 -6.39 3.54
CA LYS A 57 2.27 -7.29 2.99
C LYS A 57 1.04 -6.51 2.58
N ILE A 58 0.83 -6.39 1.27
CA ILE A 58 -0.40 -5.82 0.71
C ILE A 58 -1.43 -6.94 0.56
N ILE A 59 -2.66 -6.67 0.99
CA ILE A 59 -3.77 -7.61 0.90
C ILE A 59 -4.50 -7.35 -0.40
N PHE A 60 -4.56 -8.37 -1.25
CA PHE A 60 -5.29 -8.32 -2.51
C PHE A 60 -6.59 -9.13 -2.45
N PRO A 61 -7.67 -8.66 -3.11
CA PRO A 61 -8.89 -9.44 -3.23
C PRO A 61 -8.67 -10.68 -4.10
N LYS A 62 -9.43 -11.75 -3.82
CA LYS A 62 -9.35 -13.00 -4.61
C LYS A 62 -9.81 -12.82 -6.06
N ASN A 63 -10.75 -11.92 -6.30
CA ASN A 63 -11.23 -11.63 -7.65
C ASN A 63 -10.18 -10.84 -8.43
N ARG A 64 -9.69 -11.42 -9.54
CA ARG A 64 -8.63 -10.85 -10.38
C ARG A 64 -8.97 -9.45 -10.91
N CYS A 65 -10.20 -9.23 -11.36
CA CYS A 65 -10.59 -7.92 -11.92
C CYS A 65 -10.51 -6.82 -10.84
N ILE A 66 -11.00 -7.12 -9.64
CA ILE A 66 -10.95 -6.19 -8.50
C ILE A 66 -9.49 -5.99 -8.06
N ALA A 67 -8.68 -7.06 -8.05
CA ALA A 67 -7.26 -6.97 -7.70
C ALA A 67 -6.48 -6.07 -8.66
N ILE A 68 -6.76 -6.13 -9.96
CA ILE A 68 -6.15 -5.25 -10.97
C ILE A 68 -6.57 -3.80 -10.73
N SER A 69 -7.86 -3.53 -10.55
CA SER A 69 -8.36 -2.17 -10.27
C SER A 69 -7.76 -1.60 -8.98
N TYR A 70 -7.68 -2.42 -7.94
CA TYR A 70 -7.06 -2.03 -6.68
C TYR A 70 -5.56 -1.72 -6.83
N ALA A 71 -4.80 -2.59 -7.54
CA ALA A 71 -3.39 -2.35 -7.81
C ALA A 71 -3.17 -1.04 -8.58
N ARG A 72 -3.99 -0.76 -9.59
CA ARG A 72 -3.92 0.48 -10.36
C ARG A 72 -4.22 1.71 -9.52
N LEU A 73 -5.19 1.63 -8.60
CA LEU A 73 -5.47 2.70 -7.65
C LEU A 73 -4.26 2.96 -6.72
N LEU A 74 -3.62 1.90 -6.20
CA LEU A 74 -2.42 2.02 -5.39
C LEU A 74 -1.24 2.65 -6.15
N LEU A 75 -1.09 2.31 -7.42
CA LEU A 75 -0.01 2.81 -8.27
C LEU A 75 -0.33 4.18 -8.90
N ASN A 76 -1.55 4.67 -8.73
CA ASN A 76 -2.07 5.84 -9.44
C ASN A 76 -1.98 5.71 -10.98
N ASP A 77 -1.98 4.47 -11.47
CA ASP A 77 -1.99 4.11 -12.90
C ASP A 77 -3.40 3.68 -13.31
N THR A 78 -4.30 4.62 -13.42
CA THR A 78 -5.73 4.38 -13.58
C THR A 78 -6.26 4.75 -14.97
N THR A 79 -7.45 4.27 -15.32
CA THR A 79 -8.19 4.71 -16.50
C THR A 79 -9.07 5.94 -16.23
N LEU A 80 -8.93 6.56 -15.04
CA LEU A 80 -9.62 7.79 -14.70
C LEU A 80 -9.15 8.94 -15.62
N ARG A 81 -10.05 9.83 -15.98
CA ARG A 81 -9.76 10.88 -16.98
C ARG A 81 -8.63 11.81 -16.59
N ALA A 82 -8.44 12.08 -15.30
CA ALA A 82 -7.32 12.89 -14.82
C ALA A 82 -5.98 12.25 -15.21
N HIS A 83 -5.83 10.92 -15.01
CA HIS A 83 -4.62 10.20 -15.40
C HIS A 83 -4.48 10.10 -16.92
N GLN A 84 -5.57 9.74 -17.63
CA GLN A 84 -5.55 9.67 -19.09
C GLN A 84 -5.21 11.01 -19.74
N TYR A 85 -5.74 12.13 -19.21
CA TYR A 85 -5.39 13.46 -19.68
C TYR A 85 -3.90 13.75 -19.47
N HIS A 86 -3.35 13.41 -18.32
CA HIS A 86 -1.92 13.54 -18.06
C HIS A 86 -1.07 12.71 -19.05
N MET A 87 -1.53 11.53 -19.40
CA MET A 87 -0.89 10.66 -20.40
C MET A 87 -1.20 11.05 -21.85
N ARG A 88 -1.94 12.15 -22.09
CA ARG A 88 -2.39 12.63 -23.42
C ARG A 88 -3.28 11.63 -24.17
N LEU A 89 -3.99 10.77 -23.44
CA LEU A 89 -4.93 9.78 -23.98
C LEU A 89 -6.38 10.26 -23.93
N ALA A 90 -6.65 11.39 -23.28
CA ALA A 90 -7.97 12.03 -23.21
C ALA A 90 -7.84 13.54 -23.45
N GLU A 91 -8.86 14.15 -24.03
CA GLU A 91 -8.92 15.57 -24.31
C GLU A 91 -9.26 16.42 -23.07
N THR A 92 -9.92 15.82 -22.10
CA THR A 92 -10.37 16.49 -20.87
C THR A 92 -10.19 15.61 -19.65
N LYS A 93 -9.90 16.23 -18.51
CA LYS A 93 -9.83 15.59 -17.21
C LYS A 93 -11.17 15.57 -16.45
N VAL A 94 -12.22 16.18 -17.02
CA VAL A 94 -13.54 16.30 -16.37
C VAL A 94 -14.27 14.97 -16.37
N CYS A 95 -14.83 14.60 -15.23
CA CYS A 95 -15.64 13.39 -15.06
C CYS A 95 -16.92 13.45 -15.89
N LYS A 96 -17.42 12.29 -16.32
CA LYS A 96 -18.73 12.16 -17.00
C LYS A 96 -19.90 12.72 -16.17
N CYS A 97 -19.76 12.82 -14.85
CA CYS A 97 -20.76 13.45 -13.99
C CYS A 97 -20.79 14.98 -14.08
N ASN A 98 -19.84 15.59 -14.78
CA ASN A 98 -19.64 17.03 -14.96
C ASN A 98 -19.46 17.85 -13.66
N GLN A 99 -19.13 17.18 -12.52
CA GLN A 99 -18.98 17.86 -11.23
C GLN A 99 -17.53 18.01 -10.77
N GLY A 100 -16.56 17.72 -11.62
CA GLY A 100 -15.16 17.91 -11.26
C GLY A 100 -14.19 17.06 -12.06
N VAL A 101 -12.94 17.12 -11.64
CA VAL A 101 -11.85 16.32 -12.21
C VAL A 101 -12.02 14.87 -11.79
N GLU A 102 -11.93 13.93 -12.74
CA GLU A 102 -12.05 12.50 -12.46
C GLU A 102 -10.71 11.94 -11.98
N ASP A 103 -10.35 12.25 -10.75
CA ASP A 103 -9.23 11.67 -10.02
C ASP A 103 -9.70 10.59 -9.00
N ILE A 104 -8.76 9.98 -8.28
CA ILE A 104 -9.06 8.92 -7.30
C ILE A 104 -9.93 9.48 -6.15
N TYR A 105 -9.70 10.73 -5.72
CA TYR A 105 -10.48 11.35 -4.67
C TYR A 105 -11.93 11.56 -5.11
N HIS A 106 -12.13 12.12 -6.31
CA HIS A 106 -13.45 12.29 -6.92
C HIS A 106 -14.17 10.96 -7.08
N PHE A 107 -13.47 9.91 -7.54
CA PHE A 107 -14.01 8.57 -7.70
C PHE A 107 -14.59 8.03 -6.39
N PHE A 108 -13.84 8.10 -5.30
CA PHE A 108 -14.30 7.57 -4.01
C PHE A 108 -15.31 8.47 -3.30
N PHE A 109 -15.15 9.79 -3.33
CA PHE A 109 -15.86 10.66 -2.40
C PHE A 109 -16.87 11.62 -3.03
N GLN A 110 -16.71 12.00 -4.28
CA GLN A 110 -17.48 13.09 -4.89
C GLN A 110 -18.38 12.67 -6.03
N CYS A 111 -17.97 11.68 -6.86
CA CYS A 111 -18.66 11.35 -8.08
C CYS A 111 -20.12 10.95 -7.84
N THR A 112 -21.06 11.64 -8.51
CA THR A 112 -22.49 11.35 -8.39
C THR A 112 -22.88 10.04 -9.05
N CYS A 113 -22.13 9.58 -10.07
CA CYS A 113 -22.36 8.30 -10.72
C CYS A 113 -22.23 7.10 -9.75
N TYR A 114 -21.44 7.24 -8.67
CA TYR A 114 -21.17 6.19 -7.70
C TYR A 114 -21.80 6.46 -6.31
N LYS A 115 -22.81 7.34 -6.27
CA LYS A 115 -23.47 7.72 -5.01
C LYS A 115 -24.02 6.53 -4.24
N ASP A 116 -24.63 5.55 -4.92
CA ASP A 116 -25.26 4.42 -4.26
C ASP A 116 -24.26 3.39 -3.72
N ALA A 117 -23.19 3.12 -4.47
CA ALA A 117 -22.07 2.30 -3.98
C ALA A 117 -21.43 2.97 -2.74
N ARG A 118 -21.31 4.29 -2.74
CA ARG A 118 -20.73 5.05 -1.63
C ARG A 118 -21.56 4.99 -0.36
N LYS A 119 -22.90 4.89 -0.46
CA LYS A 119 -23.79 4.73 0.69
C LYS A 119 -23.50 3.47 1.52
N GLN A 120 -22.89 2.45 0.92
CA GLN A 120 -22.48 1.25 1.63
C GLN A 120 -21.04 1.36 2.16
N LEU A 121 -20.15 1.96 1.41
CA LEU A 121 -18.74 2.14 1.79
C LEU A 121 -18.60 3.02 3.04
N LEU A 122 -19.16 4.23 3.02
CA LEU A 122 -18.90 5.22 4.06
C LEU A 122 -19.33 4.77 5.46
N PRO A 123 -20.51 4.16 5.69
CA PRO A 123 -20.90 3.68 7.01
C PRO A 123 -19.96 2.58 7.55
N SER A 124 -19.49 1.67 6.68
CA SER A 124 -18.56 0.62 7.09
C SER A 124 -17.22 1.19 7.56
N VAL A 125 -16.67 2.15 6.80
CA VAL A 125 -15.44 2.84 7.17
C VAL A 125 -15.63 3.68 8.44
N GLN A 126 -16.76 4.37 8.58
CA GLN A 126 -17.08 5.17 9.75
C GLN A 126 -17.22 4.32 11.02
N LYS A 127 -17.77 3.12 10.91
CA LYS A 127 -17.83 2.15 12.01
C LYS A 127 -16.42 1.78 12.46
N SER A 128 -15.55 1.33 11.53
CA SER A 128 -14.16 0.97 11.85
C SER A 128 -13.40 2.15 12.47
N TRP A 129 -13.67 3.38 12.00
CA TRP A 129 -13.09 4.62 12.56
C TRP A 129 -13.51 4.86 14.01
N ALA A 130 -14.81 4.71 14.29
CA ALA A 130 -15.34 4.85 15.64
C ALA A 130 -14.82 3.75 16.58
N ASP A 131 -14.80 2.50 16.12
CA ASP A 131 -14.31 1.34 16.87
C ASP A 131 -12.80 1.43 17.18
N ALA A 132 -12.04 2.16 16.35
CA ALA A 132 -10.62 2.49 16.61
C ALA A 132 -10.44 3.63 17.63
N GLY A 133 -11.54 4.19 18.19
CA GLY A 133 -11.49 5.29 19.16
C GLY A 133 -11.09 6.64 18.57
N CYS A 134 -11.09 6.78 17.25
CA CYS A 134 -10.76 8.03 16.57
C CYS A 134 -11.88 9.04 16.77
N LYS A 135 -11.59 10.17 17.44
CA LYS A 135 -12.55 11.25 17.68
C LYS A 135 -12.50 12.28 16.55
N GLY A 136 -13.68 12.80 16.19
CA GLY A 136 -13.83 13.86 15.18
C GLY A 136 -14.39 13.36 13.86
N SER A 137 -14.64 14.31 12.92
CA SER A 137 -15.01 13.96 11.57
C SER A 137 -13.85 13.23 10.91
N SER A 138 -14.11 12.04 10.38
CA SER A 138 -13.11 11.29 9.63
C SER A 138 -12.59 12.15 8.48
N HIS A 139 -11.29 12.44 8.48
CA HIS A 139 -10.66 12.97 7.27
C HIS A 139 -10.62 11.86 6.23
N TRP A 140 -11.62 11.85 5.38
CA TRP A 140 -11.72 10.92 4.27
C TRP A 140 -10.52 11.09 3.35
N SER A 141 -9.58 10.18 3.43
CA SER A 141 -8.39 10.15 2.56
C SER A 141 -8.39 8.89 1.69
N VAL A 142 -7.78 8.99 0.55
CA VAL A 142 -7.57 7.82 -0.33
C VAL A 142 -6.73 6.76 0.38
N THR A 143 -5.75 7.17 1.18
CA THR A 143 -4.90 6.28 1.99
C THR A 143 -5.72 5.47 2.99
N LEU A 144 -6.75 6.07 3.60
CA LEU A 144 -7.65 5.36 4.51
C LEU A 144 -8.33 4.18 3.82
N LEU A 145 -8.73 4.32 2.58
CA LEU A 145 -9.44 3.28 1.83
C LEU A 145 -8.50 2.24 1.20
N LEU A 146 -7.35 2.67 0.71
CA LEU A 146 -6.44 1.80 -0.04
C LEU A 146 -5.34 1.18 0.82
N ALA A 147 -4.97 1.83 1.91
CA ALA A 147 -3.85 1.38 2.74
C ALA A 147 -4.06 1.68 4.24
N PRO A 148 -5.20 1.27 4.85
CA PRO A 148 -5.56 1.62 6.22
C PRO A 148 -4.53 1.17 7.26
N SER A 149 -3.84 0.05 7.04
CA SER A 149 -2.82 -0.48 7.94
C SER A 149 -1.61 0.46 8.13
N TYR A 150 -1.35 1.35 7.17
CA TYR A 150 -0.23 2.29 7.26
C TYR A 150 -0.56 3.55 8.08
N LEU A 151 -1.83 3.78 8.38
CA LEU A 151 -2.21 4.89 9.25
C LEU A 151 -1.86 4.63 10.73
N GLY A 152 -1.58 3.37 11.10
CA GLY A 152 -1.14 3.00 12.45
C GLY A 152 -2.21 3.13 13.55
N VAL A 153 -3.44 3.47 13.18
CA VAL A 153 -4.57 3.67 14.12
C VAL A 153 -5.53 2.50 14.16
N PHE A 154 -5.48 1.63 13.14
CA PHE A 154 -6.39 0.49 13.01
C PHE A 154 -5.72 -0.83 13.41
N SER A 155 -6.46 -1.70 14.04
CA SER A 155 -6.09 -3.10 14.19
C SER A 155 -6.00 -3.80 12.82
N SER A 156 -5.40 -4.99 12.79
CA SER A 156 -5.35 -5.81 11.57
C SER A 156 -6.76 -6.14 11.06
N GLU A 157 -7.70 -6.45 11.96
CA GLU A 157 -9.09 -6.76 11.65
C GLU A 157 -9.81 -5.55 11.07
N GLN A 158 -9.74 -4.39 11.73
CA GLN A 158 -10.33 -3.15 11.23
C GLN A 158 -9.78 -2.73 9.87
N SER A 159 -8.47 -2.91 9.65
CA SER A 159 -7.84 -2.65 8.36
C SER A 159 -8.39 -3.58 7.27
N HIS A 160 -8.64 -4.85 7.58
CA HIS A 160 -9.29 -5.80 6.68
C HIS A 160 -10.72 -5.36 6.35
N ASP A 161 -11.51 -4.98 7.34
CA ASP A 161 -12.90 -4.56 7.14
C ASP A 161 -12.99 -3.35 6.20
N ILE A 162 -12.13 -2.36 6.39
CA ILE A 162 -12.04 -1.20 5.50
C ILE A 162 -11.66 -1.61 4.08
N LEU A 163 -10.66 -2.49 3.92
CA LEU A 163 -10.23 -2.97 2.60
C LEU A 163 -11.34 -3.77 1.91
N PHE A 164 -12.04 -4.66 2.63
CA PHE A 164 -13.16 -5.42 2.05
C PHE A 164 -14.31 -4.50 1.63
N ALA A 165 -14.65 -3.49 2.42
CA ALA A 165 -15.64 -2.49 2.02
C ALA A 165 -15.19 -1.71 0.77
N THR A 166 -13.90 -1.41 0.65
CA THR A 166 -13.32 -0.76 -0.53
C THR A 166 -13.37 -1.68 -1.76
N PHE A 167 -13.08 -2.98 -1.62
CA PHE A 167 -13.19 -3.95 -2.72
C PHE A 167 -14.64 -4.11 -3.18
N ASP A 168 -15.59 -4.13 -2.25
CA ASP A 168 -17.02 -4.17 -2.58
C ASP A 168 -17.47 -2.90 -3.32
N TYR A 169 -16.99 -1.73 -2.91
CA TYR A 169 -17.22 -0.49 -3.63
C TYR A 169 -16.69 -0.57 -5.07
N ILE A 170 -15.44 -0.97 -5.28
CA ILE A 170 -14.85 -1.12 -6.62
C ILE A 170 -15.68 -2.09 -7.46
N ARG A 171 -16.15 -3.19 -6.88
CA ARG A 171 -17.01 -4.17 -7.54
C ARG A 171 -18.35 -3.56 -7.97
N GLN A 172 -19.00 -2.81 -7.08
CA GLN A 172 -20.34 -2.22 -7.31
C GLN A 172 -20.30 -1.10 -8.35
N THR A 173 -19.20 -0.34 -8.44
CA THR A 173 -19.07 0.68 -9.46
C THR A 173 -19.00 0.11 -10.88
N GLY A 174 -18.58 -1.16 -11.03
CA GLY A 174 -18.35 -1.79 -12.34
C GLY A 174 -17.29 -1.06 -13.18
N HIS A 175 -16.65 -0.04 -12.62
CA HIS A 175 -15.65 0.75 -13.32
C HIS A 175 -14.36 -0.05 -13.45
N ARG A 176 -13.90 -0.26 -14.70
CA ARG A 176 -12.60 -0.87 -14.97
C ARG A 176 -11.53 0.21 -14.85
N ILE A 177 -10.93 0.27 -13.70
CA ILE A 177 -9.85 1.20 -13.39
C ILE A 177 -8.54 0.72 -13.98
#